data_15af1299e1f98b59becab341a1ec221f
#
_entry.id   15af1299e1f98b59becab341a1ec221f
#
_cell.length_a   1.000
_cell.length_b   1.000
_cell.length_c   1.000
_cell.angle_alpha   90.00
_cell.angle_beta   90.00
_cell.angle_gamma   90.00
#
_symmetry.space_group_name_H-M   'P 1'
#
loop_
_entity.id
_entity.type
_entity.pdbx_description
1 polymer ?
#
loop_
_entity_poly.entity_id
_entity_poly.type
_entity_poly.pdbx_seq_one_letter_code
_entity_poly.pdbx_strand_id
1 'polypeptide(L)'
;PLAITLGLGSRPYAIKLACIQNLNGNAITVAMKHKGKVNKPEDFKGFTIGIPFAYSMHNLLLRYYLAAGNLNPDKDVKLITLSPVEMVSQLVRGNIDAFIVAEPFNQIAVARKAGFIHLLTKDIWPGHPCCSFTASKNWIDENPNTFRVLNKAIIEASTYASNMGNRRQIAREISAPEYVGAPVEILEAVLTGVFEDGLGNLRDVSDFIGFDPYPWKSFSYWITTQLVRWNFTPENLEHEEIADEVFMTGIARQLAKQLGQEPPTLILDYERLKYDLFDPTEPNNYLEEQIKKYGF
;
A
#
# COMPACT_ATOMS: atom_id res chain seq x y z
N PRO A 1 9.34 0.80 -6.35
CA PRO A 1 10.03 0.98 -7.62
C PRO A 1 10.24 2.45 -7.96
N LEU A 2 9.19 3.29 -7.96
CA LEU A 2 9.29 4.72 -8.34
C LEU A 2 10.39 5.47 -7.58
N ALA A 3 10.45 5.34 -6.26
CA ALA A 3 11.49 5.98 -5.45
C ALA A 3 12.92 5.56 -5.85
N ILE A 4 13.12 4.30 -6.21
CA ILE A 4 14.42 3.79 -6.66
C ILE A 4 14.77 4.36 -8.04
N THR A 5 13.82 4.35 -8.98
CA THR A 5 14.01 4.92 -10.32
C THR A 5 14.33 6.42 -10.25
N LEU A 6 13.65 7.15 -9.37
CA LEU A 6 13.90 8.57 -9.12
C LEU A 6 15.16 8.85 -8.29
N GLY A 7 15.83 7.83 -7.75
CA GLY A 7 17.03 8.01 -6.94
C GLY A 7 16.79 8.58 -5.54
N LEU A 8 15.58 8.43 -5.01
CA LEU A 8 15.24 8.94 -3.68
C LEU A 8 15.94 8.11 -2.59
N GLY A 9 16.85 8.75 -1.87
CA GLY A 9 17.66 8.11 -0.82
C GLY A 9 18.81 7.23 -1.32
N SER A 10 18.99 7.10 -2.63
CA SER A 10 20.08 6.33 -3.26
C SER A 10 20.39 6.84 -4.67
N ARG A 11 21.32 6.20 -5.38
CA ARG A 11 21.50 6.48 -6.81
C ARG A 11 20.32 5.94 -7.60
N PRO A 12 19.86 6.67 -8.66
CA PRO A 12 18.82 6.17 -9.55
C PRO A 12 19.18 4.81 -10.13
N TYR A 13 18.19 3.92 -10.20
CA TYR A 13 18.36 2.59 -10.78
C TYR A 13 17.09 2.18 -11.52
N ALA A 14 17.23 1.79 -12.78
CA ALA A 14 16.11 1.43 -13.64
C ALA A 14 15.40 0.17 -13.14
N ILE A 15 14.25 0.34 -12.49
CA ILE A 15 13.38 -0.72 -11.99
C ILE A 15 12.13 -0.80 -12.86
N LYS A 16 11.72 -2.02 -13.17
CA LYS A 16 10.51 -2.31 -13.95
C LYS A 16 9.56 -3.18 -13.14
N LEU A 17 8.27 -3.01 -13.37
CA LEU A 17 7.24 -3.89 -12.85
C LEU A 17 6.19 -4.23 -13.92
N ALA A 18 5.69 -5.46 -13.91
CA ALA A 18 4.62 -5.91 -14.78
C ALA A 18 3.41 -6.46 -13.98
N CYS A 19 3.55 -6.64 -12.68
CA CYS A 19 2.46 -7.13 -11.82
C CYS A 19 2.43 -6.38 -10.49
N ILE A 20 1.23 -6.03 -10.04
CA ILE A 20 0.89 -5.71 -8.66
C ILE A 20 0.59 -7.04 -7.96
N GLN A 21 1.14 -7.26 -6.76
CA GLN A 21 0.93 -8.52 -6.02
C GLN A 21 -0.36 -8.49 -5.21
N ASN A 22 -0.66 -7.35 -4.59
CA ASN A 22 -1.90 -7.16 -3.86
C ASN A 22 -2.32 -5.69 -3.83
N LEU A 23 -3.63 -5.52 -3.70
CA LEU A 23 -4.29 -4.23 -3.45
C LEU A 23 -4.77 -4.19 -1.99
N ASN A 24 -4.85 -3.00 -1.39
CA ASN A 24 -5.31 -2.84 -0.01
C ASN A 24 -4.46 -3.65 1.00
N GLY A 25 -5.11 -4.24 2.03
CA GLY A 25 -4.45 -5.13 2.98
C GLY A 25 -3.53 -4.42 3.97
N ASN A 26 -3.81 -3.15 4.28
CA ASN A 26 -3.06 -2.35 5.25
C ASN A 26 -4.03 -1.65 6.20
N ALA A 27 -3.53 -1.22 7.36
CA ALA A 27 -4.32 -0.44 8.31
C ALA A 27 -3.46 0.57 9.07
N ILE A 28 -4.13 1.59 9.63
CA ILE A 28 -3.60 2.41 10.70
C ILE A 28 -4.01 1.77 12.01
N THR A 29 -3.04 1.24 12.75
CA THR A 29 -3.24 0.63 14.07
C THR A 29 -2.80 1.61 15.14
N VAL A 30 -3.67 1.87 16.10
CA VAL A 30 -3.45 2.81 17.21
C VAL A 30 -3.29 2.05 18.51
N ALA A 31 -2.37 2.48 19.36
CA ALA A 31 -2.10 1.86 20.66
C ALA A 31 -3.33 1.90 21.57
N MET A 32 -3.57 0.83 22.33
CA MET A 32 -4.73 0.66 23.18
C MET A 32 -4.90 1.77 24.23
N LYS A 33 -3.80 2.45 24.65
CA LYS A 33 -3.85 3.62 25.55
C LYS A 33 -4.65 4.80 25.01
N HIS A 34 -4.92 4.82 23.70
CA HIS A 34 -5.70 5.85 23.02
C HIS A 34 -7.13 5.41 22.69
N LYS A 35 -7.58 4.25 23.19
CA LYS A 35 -8.96 3.79 23.00
C LYS A 35 -9.96 4.84 23.44
N GLY A 36 -10.94 5.15 22.55
CA GLY A 36 -11.98 6.16 22.79
C GLY A 36 -11.53 7.62 22.65
N LYS A 37 -10.26 7.87 22.29
CA LYS A 37 -9.70 9.23 22.14
C LYS A 37 -9.37 9.57 20.68
N VAL A 38 -9.31 8.61 19.79
CA VAL A 38 -8.90 8.79 18.40
C VAL A 38 -10.04 8.36 17.48
N ASN A 39 -10.67 9.32 16.81
CA ASN A 39 -11.82 9.11 15.92
C ASN A 39 -11.60 9.73 14.53
N LYS A 40 -10.73 10.73 14.41
CA LYS A 40 -10.52 11.53 13.21
C LYS A 40 -9.04 11.92 13.06
N PRO A 41 -8.60 12.40 11.89
CA PRO A 41 -7.18 12.68 11.64
C PRO A 41 -6.57 13.68 12.63
N GLU A 42 -7.31 14.70 13.05
CA GLU A 42 -6.83 15.74 13.97
C GLU A 42 -6.41 15.19 15.34
N ASP A 43 -6.97 14.05 15.75
CA ASP A 43 -6.67 13.40 17.03
C ASP A 43 -5.26 12.79 17.07
N PHE A 44 -4.57 12.72 15.93
CA PHE A 44 -3.19 12.23 15.83
C PHE A 44 -2.13 13.27 16.20
N LYS A 45 -2.52 14.53 16.49
CA LYS A 45 -1.56 15.57 16.83
C LYS A 45 -0.66 15.16 18.00
N GLY A 46 0.65 15.28 17.79
CA GLY A 46 1.67 14.93 18.78
C GLY A 46 2.03 13.44 18.85
N PHE A 47 1.41 12.58 18.03
CA PHE A 47 1.70 11.15 18.01
C PHE A 47 3.09 10.84 17.42
N THR A 48 3.71 9.81 17.97
CA THR A 48 4.84 9.11 17.33
C THR A 48 4.28 7.93 16.54
N ILE A 49 4.47 7.93 15.21
CA ILE A 49 3.86 6.96 14.30
C ILE A 49 4.94 6.20 13.53
N GLY A 50 4.88 4.86 13.59
CA GLY A 50 5.77 3.99 12.83
C GLY A 50 5.36 3.92 11.35
N ILE A 51 6.33 4.05 10.44
CA ILE A 51 6.18 3.87 9.00
C ILE A 51 7.26 2.92 8.47
N PRO A 52 7.02 2.15 7.38
CA PRO A 52 8.03 1.22 6.86
C PRO A 52 9.27 1.93 6.29
N PHE A 53 9.07 3.01 5.54
CA PHE A 53 10.11 3.90 5.01
C PHE A 53 9.47 5.18 4.43
N ALA A 54 10.30 6.21 4.25
CA ALA A 54 9.81 7.55 3.88
C ALA A 54 8.96 7.60 2.60
N TYR A 55 9.34 6.85 1.57
CA TYR A 55 8.67 6.87 0.25
C TYR A 55 7.69 5.71 0.06
N SER A 56 7.26 5.06 1.14
CA SER A 56 6.31 3.96 1.09
C SER A 56 4.90 4.44 0.79
N MET A 57 4.12 3.61 0.10
CA MET A 57 2.69 3.84 -0.09
C MET A 57 1.97 4.08 1.23
N HIS A 58 2.36 3.35 2.29
CA HIS A 58 1.85 3.52 3.64
C HIS A 58 2.06 4.95 4.15
N ASN A 59 3.28 5.50 4.02
CA ASN A 59 3.56 6.86 4.45
C ASN A 59 2.80 7.90 3.61
N LEU A 60 2.68 7.71 2.31
CA LEU A 60 1.94 8.63 1.45
C LEU A 60 0.43 8.65 1.80
N LEU A 61 -0.17 7.49 2.06
CA LEU A 61 -1.55 7.39 2.51
C LEU A 61 -1.75 8.01 3.91
N LEU A 62 -0.80 7.79 4.83
CA LEU A 62 -0.84 8.41 6.16
C LEU A 62 -0.77 9.93 6.07
N ARG A 63 0.16 10.47 5.27
CA ARG A 63 0.31 11.91 5.05
C ARG A 63 -0.96 12.52 4.45
N TYR A 64 -1.54 11.86 3.45
CA TYR A 64 -2.81 12.27 2.87
C TYR A 64 -3.93 12.29 3.92
N TYR A 65 -4.03 11.26 4.76
CA TYR A 65 -5.02 11.16 5.82
C TYR A 65 -4.85 12.25 6.89
N LEU A 66 -3.62 12.49 7.35
CA LEU A 66 -3.30 13.53 8.33
C LEU A 66 -3.59 14.94 7.80
N ALA A 67 -3.24 15.19 6.52
CA ALA A 67 -3.52 16.45 5.85
C ALA A 67 -5.02 16.79 5.84
N ALA A 68 -5.88 15.80 5.67
CA ALA A 68 -7.34 16.01 5.71
C ALA A 68 -7.84 16.50 7.07
N GLY A 69 -7.08 16.29 8.15
CA GLY A 69 -7.27 16.87 9.47
C GLY A 69 -6.48 18.15 9.72
N ASN A 70 -5.98 18.80 8.67
CA ASN A 70 -5.10 19.97 8.76
C ASN A 70 -3.86 19.76 9.64
N LEU A 71 -3.37 18.52 9.73
CA LEU A 71 -2.10 18.20 10.38
C LEU A 71 -0.99 18.15 9.33
N ASN A 72 0.07 18.93 9.57
CA ASN A 72 1.31 18.82 8.79
C ASN A 72 2.09 17.59 9.27
N PRO A 73 2.31 16.57 8.44
CA PRO A 73 2.97 15.32 8.86
C PRO A 73 4.42 15.49 9.34
N ASP A 74 5.08 16.59 8.95
CA ASP A 74 6.47 16.87 9.32
C ASP A 74 6.61 17.77 10.56
N LYS A 75 5.49 18.35 11.06
CA LYS A 75 5.47 19.27 12.19
C LYS A 75 4.58 18.84 13.34
N ASP A 76 3.39 18.28 13.02
CA ASP A 76 2.36 17.99 14.02
C ASP A 76 2.41 16.57 14.56
N VAL A 77 3.14 15.66 13.91
CA VAL A 77 3.41 14.29 14.36
C VAL A 77 4.89 13.96 14.21
N LYS A 78 5.33 12.87 14.86
CA LYS A 78 6.69 12.34 14.70
C LYS A 78 6.64 11.03 13.93
N LEU A 79 7.05 11.03 12.67
CA LEU A 79 7.18 9.83 11.85
C LEU A 79 8.54 9.17 12.10
N ILE A 80 8.54 7.85 12.38
CA ILE A 80 9.77 7.08 12.56
C ILE A 80 9.76 5.84 11.68
N THR A 81 10.89 5.56 11.04
CA THR A 81 11.05 4.35 10.21
C THR A 81 11.35 3.15 11.10
N LEU A 82 10.53 2.12 10.97
CA LEU A 82 10.65 0.87 11.69
C LEU A 82 10.34 -0.30 10.76
N SER A 83 10.97 -1.43 10.97
CA SER A 83 10.53 -2.67 10.32
C SER A 83 9.15 -3.10 10.86
N PRO A 84 8.32 -3.82 10.08
CA PRO A 84 6.99 -4.24 10.51
C PRO A 84 6.97 -5.01 11.84
N VAL A 85 7.96 -5.87 12.06
CA VAL A 85 8.12 -6.63 13.32
C VAL A 85 8.44 -5.69 14.49
N GLU A 86 9.29 -4.70 14.26
CA GLU A 86 9.62 -3.69 15.27
C GLU A 86 8.42 -2.81 15.61
N MET A 87 7.57 -2.45 14.65
CA MET A 87 6.37 -1.64 14.90
C MET A 87 5.49 -2.28 15.96
N VAL A 88 5.19 -3.57 15.83
CA VAL A 88 4.38 -4.30 16.83
C VAL A 88 5.05 -4.27 18.19
N SER A 89 6.35 -4.55 18.26
CA SER A 89 7.07 -4.56 19.54
C SER A 89 7.18 -3.18 20.19
N GLN A 90 7.36 -2.11 19.39
CA GLN A 90 7.39 -0.74 19.90
C GLN A 90 6.00 -0.27 20.38
N LEU A 91 4.93 -0.70 19.69
CA LEU A 91 3.55 -0.44 20.15
C LEU A 91 3.26 -1.11 21.48
N VAL A 92 3.63 -2.40 21.63
CA VAL A 92 3.51 -3.16 22.89
C VAL A 92 4.24 -2.48 24.05
N ARG A 93 5.45 -1.95 23.79
CA ARG A 93 6.26 -1.22 24.79
C ARG A 93 5.75 0.18 25.07
N GLY A 94 4.80 0.71 24.29
CA GLY A 94 4.28 2.06 24.41
C GLY A 94 5.20 3.16 23.88
N ASN A 95 6.24 2.81 23.12
CA ASN A 95 7.20 3.74 22.55
C ASN A 95 6.67 4.48 21.31
N ILE A 96 5.64 3.94 20.67
CA ILE A 96 4.90 4.59 19.59
C ILE A 96 3.41 4.63 19.92
N ASP A 97 2.70 5.56 19.33
CA ASP A 97 1.26 5.77 19.54
C ASP A 97 0.43 5.05 18.48
N ALA A 98 0.97 4.93 17.28
CA ALA A 98 0.35 4.26 16.15
C ALA A 98 1.40 3.75 15.16
N PHE A 99 0.97 2.95 14.21
CA PHE A 99 1.74 2.63 13.01
C PHE A 99 0.81 2.40 11.83
N ILE A 100 1.37 2.48 10.63
CA ILE A 100 0.72 2.07 9.38
C ILE A 100 1.60 1.04 8.67
N VAL A 101 1.03 -0.12 8.36
CA VAL A 101 1.79 -1.23 7.75
C VAL A 101 0.86 -2.22 7.08
N ALA A 102 1.43 -3.08 6.21
CA ALA A 102 0.73 -4.21 5.62
C ALA A 102 0.37 -5.27 6.67
N GLU A 103 -0.67 -6.05 6.39
CA GLU A 103 -0.97 -7.26 7.15
C GLU A 103 0.16 -8.33 7.00
N PRO A 104 0.35 -9.21 7.99
CA PRO A 104 -0.52 -9.49 9.15
C PRO A 104 -0.21 -8.70 10.43
N PHE A 105 0.66 -7.71 10.37
CA PHE A 105 1.19 -7.03 11.56
C PHE A 105 0.16 -6.24 12.35
N ASN A 106 -0.87 -5.70 11.69
CA ASN A 106 -1.97 -5.02 12.35
C ASN A 106 -2.79 -6.02 13.18
N GLN A 107 -3.15 -7.17 12.60
CA GLN A 107 -3.88 -8.21 13.31
C GLN A 107 -3.03 -8.87 14.42
N ILE A 108 -1.71 -8.97 14.25
CA ILE A 108 -0.81 -9.40 15.32
C ILE A 108 -0.85 -8.42 16.51
N ALA A 109 -0.88 -7.11 16.26
CA ALA A 109 -0.99 -6.13 17.34
C ALA A 109 -2.35 -6.19 18.05
N VAL A 110 -3.44 -6.43 17.31
CA VAL A 110 -4.77 -6.66 17.89
C VAL A 110 -4.78 -7.94 18.75
N ALA A 111 -4.29 -9.06 18.23
CA ALA A 111 -4.21 -10.33 18.97
C ALA A 111 -3.38 -10.22 20.25
N ARG A 112 -2.34 -9.37 20.25
CA ARG A 112 -1.53 -9.05 21.44
C ARG A 112 -2.19 -8.03 22.38
N LYS A 113 -3.39 -7.55 22.06
CA LYS A 113 -4.11 -6.50 22.83
C LYS A 113 -3.29 -5.21 22.99
N ALA A 114 -2.36 -4.96 22.06
CA ALA A 114 -1.49 -3.78 22.06
C ALA A 114 -2.14 -2.58 21.38
N GLY A 115 -2.98 -2.82 20.39
CA GLY A 115 -3.63 -1.79 19.59
C GLY A 115 -4.99 -2.21 19.04
N PHE A 116 -5.62 -1.28 18.36
CA PHE A 116 -6.87 -1.47 17.65
C PHE A 116 -6.77 -0.88 16.23
N ILE A 117 -7.55 -1.42 15.31
CA ILE A 117 -7.65 -0.93 13.94
C ILE A 117 -8.46 0.37 13.95
N HIS A 118 -7.79 1.49 13.73
CA HIS A 118 -8.44 2.78 13.59
C HIS A 118 -9.10 2.94 12.22
N LEU A 119 -8.35 2.63 11.15
CA LEU A 119 -8.80 2.80 9.78
C LEU A 119 -8.09 1.80 8.86
N LEU A 120 -8.84 1.18 7.97
CA LEU A 120 -8.26 0.41 6.88
C LEU A 120 -7.80 1.36 5.78
N THR A 121 -6.67 1.12 5.15
CA THR A 121 -6.17 2.00 4.09
C THR A 121 -7.06 1.99 2.84
N LYS A 122 -7.81 0.90 2.61
CA LYS A 122 -8.88 0.87 1.59
C LYS A 122 -9.97 1.92 1.82
N ASP A 123 -10.17 2.35 3.08
CA ASP A 123 -11.13 3.41 3.40
C ASP A 123 -10.55 4.81 3.11
N ILE A 124 -9.22 4.90 2.83
CA ILE A 124 -8.56 6.10 2.32
C ILE A 124 -8.57 6.07 0.79
N TRP A 125 -8.13 4.98 0.20
CA TRP A 125 -8.11 4.77 -1.25
C TRP A 125 -8.46 3.30 -1.56
N PRO A 126 -9.71 3.00 -1.93
CA PRO A 126 -10.13 1.66 -2.32
C PRO A 126 -9.37 1.18 -3.56
N GLY A 127 -8.77 0.00 -3.48
CA GLY A 127 -8.00 -0.56 -4.59
C GLY A 127 -6.57 -0.03 -4.74
N HIS A 128 -6.05 0.73 -3.77
CA HIS A 128 -4.66 1.21 -3.85
C HIS A 128 -3.65 0.06 -3.94
N PRO A 129 -2.55 0.24 -4.70
CA PRO A 129 -1.50 -0.77 -4.77
C PRO A 129 -0.75 -0.86 -3.44
N CYS A 130 -0.39 -2.08 -3.03
CA CYS A 130 0.46 -2.28 -1.86
C CYS A 130 1.83 -2.81 -2.28
N CYS A 131 1.90 -4.07 -2.74
CA CYS A 131 3.14 -4.70 -3.15
C CYS A 131 3.18 -4.94 -4.65
N SER A 132 4.39 -4.92 -5.23
CA SER A 132 4.61 -5.19 -6.64
C SER A 132 5.82 -6.11 -6.83
N PHE A 133 5.76 -6.98 -7.84
CA PHE A 133 6.93 -7.71 -8.29
C PHE A 133 7.76 -6.82 -9.21
N THR A 134 9.01 -6.60 -8.82
CA THR A 134 9.92 -5.70 -9.54
C THR A 134 11.25 -6.37 -9.83
N ALA A 135 11.85 -5.99 -10.96
CA ALA A 135 13.20 -6.40 -11.30
C ALA A 135 13.96 -5.24 -11.95
N SER A 136 15.29 -5.26 -11.88
CA SER A 136 16.09 -4.29 -12.61
C SER A 136 16.00 -4.52 -14.11
N LYS A 137 16.09 -3.42 -14.87
CA LYS A 137 16.11 -3.50 -16.33
C LYS A 137 17.21 -4.44 -16.84
N ASN A 138 18.42 -4.32 -16.31
CA ASN A 138 19.55 -5.18 -16.72
C ASN A 138 19.26 -6.66 -16.50
N TRP A 139 18.71 -7.03 -15.32
CA TRP A 139 18.36 -8.42 -15.05
C TRP A 139 17.26 -8.93 -16.00
N ILE A 140 16.29 -8.10 -16.34
CA ILE A 140 15.22 -8.45 -17.29
C ILE A 140 15.82 -8.70 -18.69
N ASP A 141 16.71 -7.81 -19.13
CA ASP A 141 17.39 -7.93 -20.44
C ASP A 141 18.23 -9.22 -20.52
N GLU A 142 18.88 -9.63 -19.43
CA GLU A 142 19.64 -10.88 -19.33
C GLU A 142 18.77 -12.12 -19.13
N ASN A 143 17.58 -11.97 -18.53
CA ASN A 143 16.68 -13.08 -18.16
C ASN A 143 15.23 -12.89 -18.60
N PRO A 144 14.95 -12.53 -19.88
CA PRO A 144 13.61 -12.14 -20.32
C PRO A 144 12.57 -13.25 -20.16
N ASN A 145 12.94 -14.50 -20.39
CA ASN A 145 12.04 -15.64 -20.24
C ASN A 145 11.70 -15.91 -18.77
N THR A 146 12.69 -15.84 -17.88
CA THR A 146 12.50 -16.02 -16.44
C THR A 146 11.58 -14.94 -15.88
N PHE A 147 11.79 -13.68 -16.29
CA PHE A 147 10.92 -12.56 -15.90
C PHE A 147 9.46 -12.81 -16.30
N ARG A 148 9.23 -13.28 -17.54
CA ARG A 148 7.88 -13.57 -18.04
C ARG A 148 7.23 -14.73 -17.29
N VAL A 149 7.97 -15.80 -17.00
CA VAL A 149 7.45 -16.97 -16.27
C VAL A 149 7.07 -16.57 -14.83
N LEU A 150 7.91 -15.81 -14.15
CA LEU A 150 7.61 -15.32 -12.80
C LEU A 150 6.36 -14.42 -12.77
N ASN A 151 6.23 -13.51 -13.72
CA ASN A 151 5.02 -12.67 -13.80
C ASN A 151 3.76 -13.50 -14.11
N LYS A 152 3.84 -14.53 -14.98
CA LYS A 152 2.72 -15.47 -15.18
C LYS A 152 2.32 -16.17 -13.90
N ALA A 153 3.27 -16.70 -13.15
CA ALA A 153 3.02 -17.36 -11.87
C ALA A 153 2.31 -16.41 -10.87
N ILE A 154 2.70 -15.14 -10.84
CA ILE A 154 2.06 -14.13 -10.00
C ILE A 154 0.61 -13.88 -10.46
N ILE A 155 0.36 -13.74 -11.76
CA ILE A 155 -0.99 -13.54 -12.30
C ILE A 155 -1.88 -14.76 -11.98
N GLU A 156 -1.39 -15.97 -12.15
CA GLU A 156 -2.12 -17.20 -11.79
C GLU A 156 -2.41 -17.28 -10.29
N ALA A 157 -1.41 -16.98 -9.44
CA ALA A 157 -1.57 -16.94 -7.99
C ALA A 157 -2.58 -15.86 -7.56
N SER A 158 -2.56 -14.68 -8.19
CA SER A 158 -3.53 -13.60 -7.95
C SER A 158 -4.94 -14.04 -8.31
N THR A 159 -5.12 -14.71 -9.45
CA THR A 159 -6.41 -15.27 -9.88
C THR A 159 -6.91 -16.32 -8.88
N TYR A 160 -6.04 -17.20 -8.42
CA TYR A 160 -6.36 -18.20 -7.41
C TYR A 160 -6.77 -17.57 -6.07
N ALA A 161 -6.01 -16.54 -5.62
CA ALA A 161 -6.27 -15.85 -4.36
C ALA A 161 -7.48 -14.89 -4.43
N SER A 162 -7.88 -14.44 -5.63
CA SER A 162 -9.08 -13.62 -5.82
C SER A 162 -10.37 -14.42 -5.54
N ASN A 163 -10.34 -15.75 -5.68
CA ASN A 163 -11.45 -16.59 -5.28
C ASN A 163 -11.50 -16.72 -3.76
N MET A 164 -12.56 -16.17 -3.14
CA MET A 164 -12.75 -16.21 -1.68
C MET A 164 -12.78 -17.64 -1.12
N GLY A 165 -13.23 -18.63 -1.90
CA GLY A 165 -13.27 -20.04 -1.51
C GLY A 165 -11.89 -20.63 -1.25
N ASN A 166 -10.84 -20.10 -1.87
CA ASN A 166 -9.47 -20.61 -1.72
C ASN A 166 -8.73 -19.97 -0.52
N ARG A 167 -9.20 -18.83 -0.01
CA ARG A 167 -8.44 -17.98 0.92
C ARG A 167 -8.12 -18.66 2.25
N ARG A 168 -9.03 -19.51 2.76
CA ARG A 168 -8.74 -20.30 3.98
C ARG A 168 -7.67 -21.37 3.75
N GLN A 169 -7.64 -21.99 2.59
CA GLN A 169 -6.57 -22.92 2.24
C GLN A 169 -5.25 -22.19 2.10
N ILE A 170 -5.21 -21.05 1.39
CA ILE A 170 -4.02 -20.20 1.25
C ILE A 170 -3.50 -19.82 2.64
N ALA A 171 -4.37 -19.39 3.56
CA ALA A 171 -3.96 -19.03 4.93
C ALA A 171 -3.20 -20.15 5.63
N ARG A 172 -3.67 -21.39 5.53
CA ARG A 172 -3.01 -22.56 6.11
C ARG A 172 -1.65 -22.84 5.46
N GLU A 173 -1.58 -22.75 4.14
CA GLU A 173 -0.35 -23.00 3.39
C GLU A 173 0.74 -21.96 3.72
N ILE A 174 0.38 -20.66 3.71
CA ILE A 174 1.36 -19.59 3.96
C ILE A 174 1.66 -19.37 5.45
N SER A 175 0.98 -20.07 6.36
CA SER A 175 1.28 -20.02 7.80
C SER A 175 2.60 -20.69 8.17
N ALA A 176 3.11 -21.56 7.29
CA ALA A 176 4.37 -22.26 7.51
C ALA A 176 5.54 -21.25 7.59
N PRO A 177 6.57 -21.54 8.42
CA PRO A 177 7.69 -20.61 8.68
C PRO A 177 8.50 -20.24 7.43
N GLU A 178 8.50 -21.07 6.41
CA GLU A 178 9.16 -20.85 5.12
C GLU A 178 8.43 -19.82 4.24
N TYR A 179 7.20 -19.41 4.60
CA TYR A 179 6.41 -18.42 3.89
C TYR A 179 6.18 -17.18 4.80
N VAL A 180 4.93 -16.91 5.21
CA VAL A 180 4.61 -15.76 6.08
C VAL A 180 4.95 -16.04 7.55
N GLY A 181 4.78 -17.28 8.00
CA GLY A 181 5.13 -17.70 9.36
C GLY A 181 4.28 -17.06 10.46
N ALA A 182 3.07 -16.60 10.13
CA ALA A 182 2.12 -16.07 11.10
C ALA A 182 1.05 -17.13 11.47
N PRO A 183 0.39 -17.02 12.63
CA PRO A 183 -0.69 -17.93 13.03
C PRO A 183 -1.80 -18.01 11.97
N VAL A 184 -2.31 -19.22 11.74
CA VAL A 184 -3.34 -19.49 10.70
C VAL A 184 -4.57 -18.62 10.90
N GLU A 185 -5.04 -18.48 12.12
CA GLU A 185 -6.23 -17.69 12.48
C GLU A 185 -6.06 -16.20 12.15
N ILE A 186 -4.85 -15.66 12.27
CA ILE A 186 -4.53 -14.29 11.87
C ILE A 186 -4.56 -14.17 10.35
N LEU A 187 -3.96 -15.12 9.64
CA LEU A 187 -3.93 -15.11 8.18
C LEU A 187 -5.33 -15.36 7.58
N GLU A 188 -6.13 -16.23 8.20
CA GLU A 188 -7.54 -16.40 7.79
C GLU A 188 -8.33 -15.11 7.97
N ALA A 189 -8.18 -14.42 9.11
CA ALA A 189 -8.86 -13.16 9.37
C ALA A 189 -8.53 -12.10 8.30
N VAL A 190 -7.26 -11.96 7.96
CA VAL A 190 -6.79 -11.03 6.91
C VAL A 190 -7.34 -11.41 5.54
N LEU A 191 -7.16 -12.68 5.12
CA LEU A 191 -7.50 -13.12 3.77
C LEU A 191 -9.00 -13.19 3.54
N THR A 192 -9.79 -13.57 4.54
CA THR A 192 -11.25 -13.60 4.44
C THR A 192 -11.92 -12.25 4.69
N GLY A 193 -11.20 -11.30 5.32
CA GLY A 193 -11.75 -10.01 5.74
C GLY A 193 -12.66 -10.08 6.96
N VAL A 194 -12.72 -11.22 7.66
CA VAL A 194 -13.50 -11.40 8.89
C VAL A 194 -12.55 -11.35 10.09
N PHE A 195 -12.51 -10.22 10.78
CA PHE A 195 -11.51 -9.95 11.81
C PHE A 195 -12.06 -9.13 12.99
N GLU A 196 -11.44 -9.26 14.14
CA GLU A 196 -11.67 -8.36 15.29
C GLU A 196 -10.85 -7.08 15.13
N ASP A 197 -11.47 -5.93 15.44
CA ASP A 197 -10.83 -4.62 15.32
C ASP A 197 -10.00 -4.21 16.55
N GLY A 198 -9.99 -5.01 17.61
CA GLY A 198 -9.33 -4.70 18.89
C GLY A 198 -10.19 -3.85 19.85
N LEU A 199 -11.36 -3.39 19.40
CA LEU A 199 -12.33 -2.64 20.22
C LEU A 199 -13.49 -3.52 20.71
N GLY A 200 -13.54 -4.76 20.27
CA GLY A 200 -14.57 -5.75 20.56
C GLY A 200 -15.61 -5.89 19.46
N ASN A 201 -15.36 -5.33 18.27
CA ASN A 201 -16.24 -5.50 17.13
C ASN A 201 -15.66 -6.52 16.16
N LEU A 202 -16.49 -7.48 15.73
CA LEU A 202 -16.18 -8.34 14.59
C LEU A 202 -16.55 -7.57 13.31
N ARG A 203 -15.59 -7.42 12.41
CA ARG A 203 -15.78 -6.78 11.10
C ARG A 203 -15.80 -7.85 10.01
N ASP A 204 -16.63 -7.61 8.99
CA ASP A 204 -16.69 -8.41 7.76
C ASP A 204 -16.47 -7.46 6.57
N VAL A 205 -15.28 -7.53 5.97
CA VAL A 205 -14.80 -6.63 4.92
C VAL A 205 -14.15 -7.48 3.82
N SER A 206 -14.95 -8.04 2.93
CA SER A 206 -14.51 -9.02 1.91
C SER A 206 -13.42 -8.48 0.97
N ASP A 207 -13.34 -7.15 0.79
CA ASP A 207 -12.33 -6.45 0.00
C ASP A 207 -11.19 -5.87 0.87
N PHE A 208 -11.01 -6.37 2.09
CA PHE A 208 -9.90 -5.96 2.96
C PHE A 208 -8.54 -6.08 2.26
N ILE A 209 -8.31 -7.19 1.56
CA ILE A 209 -7.17 -7.41 0.67
C ILE A 209 -7.64 -7.90 -0.69
N GLY A 210 -7.13 -7.32 -1.77
CA GLY A 210 -7.42 -7.69 -3.15
C GLY A 210 -6.20 -8.24 -3.87
N PHE A 211 -6.43 -8.97 -4.95
CA PHE A 211 -5.38 -9.60 -5.76
C PHE A 211 -5.66 -9.35 -7.26
N ASP A 212 -5.69 -8.08 -7.66
CA ASP A 212 -5.67 -7.70 -9.08
C ASP A 212 -4.23 -7.37 -9.49
N PRO A 213 -3.63 -8.14 -10.41
CA PRO A 213 -2.24 -7.98 -10.79
C PRO A 213 -2.00 -6.86 -11.81
N TYR A 214 -3.04 -6.20 -12.34
CA TYR A 214 -2.86 -5.22 -13.41
C TYR A 214 -2.18 -3.94 -12.88
N PRO A 215 -1.05 -3.52 -13.50
CA PRO A 215 -0.29 -2.35 -13.06
C PRO A 215 -0.86 -1.08 -13.70
N TRP A 216 -1.91 -0.52 -13.13
CA TRP A 216 -2.48 0.75 -13.61
C TRP A 216 -1.45 1.88 -13.50
N LYS A 217 -1.24 2.64 -14.57
CA LYS A 217 -0.33 3.80 -14.55
C LYS A 217 -0.86 4.94 -13.67
N SER A 218 -2.18 5.05 -13.48
CA SER A 218 -2.79 5.97 -12.52
C SER A 218 -2.20 5.85 -11.12
N PHE A 219 -1.79 4.65 -10.69
CA PHE A 219 -1.07 4.45 -9.43
C PHE A 219 0.25 5.24 -9.39
N SER A 220 1.03 5.18 -10.49
CA SER A 220 2.26 5.98 -10.60
C SER A 220 1.97 7.47 -10.52
N TYR A 221 0.95 7.94 -11.24
CA TYR A 221 0.63 9.36 -11.31
C TYR A 221 0.24 9.90 -9.93
N TRP A 222 -0.65 9.21 -9.20
CA TRP A 222 -0.98 9.64 -7.84
C TRP A 222 0.24 9.59 -6.91
N ILE A 223 1.03 8.52 -6.93
CA ILE A 223 2.22 8.40 -6.08
C ILE A 223 3.20 9.53 -6.36
N THR A 224 3.46 9.84 -7.62
CA THR A 224 4.42 10.91 -7.99
C THR A 224 3.90 12.29 -7.62
N THR A 225 2.59 12.58 -7.72
CA THR A 225 2.03 13.82 -7.18
C THR A 225 2.25 13.94 -5.66
N GLN A 226 2.11 12.85 -4.92
CA GLN A 226 2.38 12.87 -3.49
C GLN A 226 3.87 13.03 -3.17
N LEU A 227 4.78 12.44 -3.97
CA LEU A 227 6.21 12.66 -3.80
C LEU A 227 6.61 14.13 -4.00
N VAL A 228 5.99 14.82 -4.97
CA VAL A 228 6.16 16.26 -5.17
C VAL A 228 5.55 17.04 -4.01
N ARG A 229 4.29 16.76 -3.67
CA ARG A 229 3.56 17.45 -2.59
C ARG A 229 4.34 17.50 -1.28
N TRP A 230 5.01 16.42 -0.93
CA TRP A 230 5.75 16.29 0.32
C TRP A 230 7.24 16.64 0.19
N ASN A 231 7.63 17.32 -0.89
CA ASN A 231 9.01 17.76 -1.16
C ASN A 231 10.04 16.61 -1.15
N PHE A 232 9.63 15.40 -1.54
CA PHE A 232 10.56 14.28 -1.71
C PHE A 232 11.28 14.33 -3.06
N THR A 233 10.74 15.08 -4.02
CA THR A 233 11.27 15.26 -5.38
C THR A 233 10.98 16.68 -5.87
N PRO A 234 11.70 17.17 -6.91
CA PRO A 234 11.40 18.44 -7.55
C PRO A 234 9.97 18.56 -8.06
N GLU A 235 9.47 19.80 -8.18
CA GLU A 235 8.08 20.10 -8.59
C GLU A 235 7.74 19.72 -10.03
N ASN A 236 8.74 19.64 -10.93
CA ASN A 236 8.56 19.42 -12.36
C ASN A 236 8.76 17.98 -12.79
N LEU A 237 8.08 17.03 -12.14
CA LEU A 237 8.11 15.63 -12.55
C LEU A 237 7.23 15.40 -13.79
N GLU A 238 7.78 14.70 -14.77
CA GLU A 238 7.03 14.20 -15.93
C GLU A 238 6.36 12.86 -15.56
N HIS A 239 5.15 12.93 -14.99
CA HIS A 239 4.42 11.79 -14.44
C HIS A 239 4.26 10.64 -15.42
N GLU A 240 3.95 10.97 -16.71
CA GLU A 240 3.79 10.00 -17.78
C GLU A 240 5.10 9.27 -18.10
N GLU A 241 6.20 10.00 -18.27
CA GLU A 241 7.51 9.42 -18.58
C GLU A 241 7.97 8.45 -17.49
N ILE A 242 7.79 8.82 -16.22
CA ILE A 242 8.14 7.97 -15.08
C ILE A 242 7.26 6.71 -15.04
N ALA A 243 5.97 6.85 -15.30
CA ALA A 243 5.07 5.70 -15.36
C ALA A 243 5.44 4.78 -16.54
N ASP A 244 5.78 5.33 -17.69
CA ASP A 244 6.22 4.58 -18.87
C ASP A 244 7.57 3.89 -18.66
N GLU A 245 8.43 4.53 -17.91
CA GLU A 245 9.69 3.91 -17.57
C GLU A 245 9.50 2.71 -16.63
N VAL A 246 8.63 2.78 -15.64
CA VAL A 246 8.51 1.77 -14.58
C VAL A 246 7.47 0.69 -14.89
N PHE A 247 6.28 1.06 -15.42
CA PHE A 247 5.11 0.18 -15.53
C PHE A 247 5.03 -0.50 -16.89
N MET A 248 5.24 -1.81 -16.94
CA MET A 248 5.24 -2.62 -18.16
C MET A 248 3.82 -3.12 -18.51
N THR A 249 2.85 -2.21 -18.67
CA THR A 249 1.44 -2.55 -18.95
C THR A 249 1.26 -3.41 -20.20
N GLY A 250 2.08 -3.21 -21.24
CA GLY A 250 2.08 -4.02 -22.44
C GLY A 250 2.40 -5.50 -22.19
N ILE A 251 3.42 -5.76 -21.37
CA ILE A 251 3.78 -7.12 -20.94
C ILE A 251 2.69 -7.71 -20.05
N ALA A 252 2.18 -6.96 -19.09
CA ALA A 252 1.09 -7.39 -18.22
C ALA A 252 -0.12 -7.89 -19.02
N ARG A 253 -0.58 -7.10 -20.01
CA ARG A 253 -1.67 -7.48 -20.91
C ARG A 253 -1.37 -8.73 -21.73
N GLN A 254 -0.17 -8.81 -22.29
CA GLN A 254 0.23 -9.96 -23.08
C GLN A 254 0.22 -11.25 -22.26
N LEU A 255 0.74 -11.20 -21.02
CA LEU A 255 0.78 -12.36 -20.13
C LEU A 255 -0.62 -12.76 -19.66
N ALA A 256 -1.47 -11.82 -19.28
CA ALA A 256 -2.87 -12.07 -18.92
C ALA A 256 -3.63 -12.78 -20.05
N LYS A 257 -3.52 -12.27 -21.30
CA LYS A 257 -4.12 -12.92 -22.47
C LYS A 257 -3.62 -14.34 -22.71
N GLN A 258 -2.32 -14.60 -22.50
CA GLN A 258 -1.75 -15.96 -22.61
C GLN A 258 -2.31 -16.93 -21.56
N LEU A 259 -2.84 -16.40 -20.46
CA LEU A 259 -3.50 -17.15 -19.40
C LEU A 259 -5.04 -17.17 -19.57
N GLY A 260 -5.54 -16.74 -20.72
CA GLY A 260 -6.99 -16.74 -21.02
C GLY A 260 -7.78 -15.66 -20.27
N GLN A 261 -7.12 -14.63 -19.78
CA GLN A 261 -7.76 -13.51 -19.09
C GLN A 261 -7.99 -12.32 -20.04
N GLU A 262 -8.99 -11.51 -19.73
CA GLU A 262 -9.28 -10.27 -20.46
C GLU A 262 -8.73 -9.07 -19.65
N PRO A 263 -7.50 -8.58 -19.96
CA PRO A 263 -6.93 -7.45 -19.27
C PRO A 263 -7.63 -6.14 -19.66
N PRO A 264 -7.61 -5.12 -18.79
CA PRO A 264 -8.13 -3.80 -19.10
C PRO A 264 -7.57 -3.23 -20.41
N THR A 265 -8.41 -2.55 -21.19
CA THR A 265 -8.00 -1.85 -22.41
C THR A 265 -7.38 -0.48 -22.09
N LEU A 266 -7.79 0.13 -20.98
CA LEU A 266 -7.23 1.37 -20.47
C LEU A 266 -5.93 1.11 -19.70
N ILE A 267 -5.11 2.15 -19.58
CA ILE A 267 -3.88 2.14 -18.76
C ILE A 267 -3.98 3.09 -17.58
N LEU A 268 -4.96 3.99 -17.61
CA LEU A 268 -5.30 4.94 -16.56
C LEU A 268 -6.74 4.69 -16.12
N ASP A 269 -7.00 4.87 -14.85
CA ASP A 269 -8.35 4.89 -14.26
C ASP A 269 -8.45 6.04 -13.25
N TYR A 270 -9.66 6.53 -13.01
CA TYR A 270 -9.92 7.51 -11.97
C TYR A 270 -9.78 6.86 -10.59
N GLU A 271 -9.03 7.51 -9.70
CA GLU A 271 -8.84 6.98 -8.36
C GLU A 271 -9.73 7.75 -7.35
N ARG A 272 -10.67 7.03 -6.78
CA ARG A 272 -11.58 7.59 -5.79
C ARG A 272 -10.97 7.48 -4.39
N LEU A 273 -10.53 8.61 -3.86
CA LEU A 273 -10.02 8.68 -2.49
C LEU A 273 -11.13 9.08 -1.51
N LYS A 274 -10.84 8.98 -0.22
CA LYS A 274 -11.80 9.29 0.87
C LYS A 274 -12.34 10.71 0.81
N TYR A 275 -11.52 11.67 0.42
CA TYR A 275 -11.84 13.11 0.50
C TYR A 275 -11.90 13.80 -0.86
N ASP A 276 -11.55 13.12 -1.94
CA ASP A 276 -11.53 13.65 -3.30
C ASP A 276 -11.45 12.56 -4.38
N LEU A 277 -11.46 13.01 -5.63
CA LEU A 277 -11.27 12.19 -6.81
C LEU A 277 -9.97 12.62 -7.50
N PHE A 278 -9.11 11.66 -7.79
CA PHE A 278 -7.91 11.88 -8.57
C PHE A 278 -8.18 11.57 -10.04
N ASP A 279 -8.05 12.59 -10.89
CA ASP A 279 -8.05 12.47 -12.33
C ASP A 279 -6.61 12.30 -12.82
N PRO A 280 -6.23 11.12 -13.33
CA PRO A 280 -4.88 10.89 -13.80
C PRO A 280 -4.54 11.64 -15.10
N THR A 281 -5.51 12.26 -15.78
CA THR A 281 -5.25 13.09 -16.95
C THR A 281 -4.77 14.49 -16.60
N GLU A 282 -5.00 14.92 -15.36
CA GLU A 282 -4.63 16.25 -14.86
C GLU A 282 -3.89 16.18 -13.49
N PRO A 283 -2.78 15.43 -13.38
CA PRO A 283 -2.12 15.18 -12.11
C PRO A 283 -1.58 16.46 -11.44
N ASN A 284 -1.11 17.43 -12.24
CA ASN A 284 -0.61 18.70 -11.72
C ASN A 284 -1.74 19.58 -11.15
N ASN A 285 -2.89 19.62 -11.81
CA ASN A 285 -4.06 20.34 -11.29
C ASN A 285 -4.52 19.77 -9.94
N TYR A 286 -4.58 18.44 -9.83
CA TYR A 286 -4.87 17.78 -8.56
C TYR A 286 -3.86 18.18 -7.46
N LEU A 287 -2.57 18.19 -7.78
CA LEU A 287 -1.50 18.59 -6.84
C LEU A 287 -1.70 20.03 -6.36
N GLU A 288 -1.94 20.97 -7.26
CA GLU A 288 -2.20 22.40 -6.94
C GLU A 288 -3.42 22.56 -6.04
N GLU A 289 -4.51 21.84 -6.33
CA GLU A 289 -5.72 21.85 -5.50
C GLU A 289 -5.46 21.31 -4.08
N GLN A 290 -4.67 20.23 -3.95
CA GLN A 290 -4.30 19.68 -2.66
C GLN A 290 -3.45 20.65 -1.82
N ILE A 291 -2.45 21.29 -2.44
CA ILE A 291 -1.61 22.30 -1.78
C ILE A 291 -2.45 23.51 -1.37
N LYS A 292 -3.30 24.00 -2.25
CA LYS A 292 -4.21 25.13 -1.96
C LYS A 292 -5.18 24.81 -0.81
N LYS A 293 -5.71 23.59 -0.78
CA LYS A 293 -6.69 23.14 0.22
C LYS A 293 -6.12 23.01 1.61
N TYR A 294 -4.90 22.50 1.74
CA TYR A 294 -4.29 22.12 3.02
C TYR A 294 -3.07 22.96 3.41
N GLY A 295 -2.54 23.78 2.49
CA GLY A 295 -1.39 24.65 2.74
C GLY A 295 -0.02 23.94 2.71
N PHE A 296 -0.01 22.67 2.30
CA PHE A 296 1.19 21.83 2.15
C PHE A 296 0.89 20.60 1.29
#